data_70067bdb011738f405bf8c09e4af2fba
#
_entry.id   70067bdb011738f405bf8c09e4af2fba
#
_cell.length_a   1.000
_cell.length_b   1.000
_cell.length_c   1.000
_cell.angle_alpha   90.00
_cell.angle_beta   90.00
_cell.angle_gamma   90.00
#
_symmetry.space_group_name_H-M   'P 1'
#
loop_
_entity.id
_entity.type
_entity.pdbx_description
1 polymer ?
#
loop_
_entity_poly.entity_id
_entity_poly.type
_entity_poly.pdbx_seq_one_letter_code
_entity_poly.pdbx_strand_id
1 'polypeptide(L)'
;MAGAFKKCMMLCCTSKIVSKEDMAAESYDETIASLTKLLQEKAELSSIAAVRIRELTAELEATAAKPFNPDERIRSGFIQFKTEKFEKNPDLYSELAKGQSPKFMVFACSDSRVCPSHILDFQPGEAFVVRNIANMVPPYDKTKYSGAGAAIEYAILHLKVENIVVIGHSCCGGIKGLMSIPDDGTTASDFIENWVQICNPAKSKIKTDTSSLSFAEQCTNCEKEAVNVSLGNLLTYSFVREAVLKKTLALKGAHYNFVNGTFELWDLNYNVLPSLAV
;
A
#
# COMPACT_ATOMS: atom_id res chain seq x y z
N MET A 1 -27.73 -12.43 2.51
CA MET A 1 -26.83 -11.60 1.69
C MET A 1 -25.56 -11.15 2.42
N ALA A 2 -25.55 -10.93 3.73
CA ALA A 2 -24.33 -10.68 4.52
C ALA A 2 -23.22 -11.77 4.39
N GLY A 3 -23.61 -13.00 4.09
CA GLY A 3 -22.67 -14.11 3.92
C GLY A 3 -21.82 -14.06 2.64
N ALA A 4 -22.31 -13.45 1.58
CA ALA A 4 -21.59 -13.37 0.30
C ALA A 4 -20.47 -12.31 0.33
N PHE A 5 -20.70 -11.18 1.02
CA PHE A 5 -19.71 -10.12 1.20
C PHE A 5 -18.56 -10.60 2.11
N LYS A 6 -18.90 -11.27 3.24
CA LYS A 6 -17.89 -11.91 4.10
C LYS A 6 -17.05 -12.94 3.35
N LYS A 7 -17.71 -13.74 2.48
CA LYS A 7 -17.03 -14.76 1.68
C LYS A 7 -16.11 -14.14 0.61
N CYS A 8 -16.52 -13.02 0.02
CA CYS A 8 -15.71 -12.33 -1.01
C CYS A 8 -14.49 -11.61 -0.40
N MET A 9 -14.63 -10.96 0.77
CA MET A 9 -13.48 -10.40 1.49
C MET A 9 -12.53 -11.48 2.04
N MET A 10 -13.06 -12.60 2.56
CA MET A 10 -12.23 -13.72 3.02
C MET A 10 -11.48 -14.43 1.88
N LEU A 11 -12.06 -14.55 0.68
CA LEU A 11 -11.38 -15.19 -0.47
C LEU A 11 -10.20 -14.37 -1.01
N CYS A 12 -10.12 -13.07 -0.73
CA CYS A 12 -8.91 -12.29 -1.01
C CYS A 12 -7.80 -12.51 0.03
N CYS A 13 -8.14 -12.98 1.24
CA CYS A 13 -7.18 -13.18 2.33
C CYS A 13 -6.81 -14.66 2.57
N THR A 14 -7.40 -15.61 1.84
CA THR A 14 -7.19 -17.04 2.08
C THR A 14 -6.19 -17.74 1.16
N SER A 15 -5.53 -17.08 0.24
CA SER A 15 -4.21 -17.55 -0.15
C SER A 15 -3.31 -17.31 1.06
N LYS A 16 -2.89 -18.35 1.78
CA LYS A 16 -1.77 -18.26 2.71
C LYS A 16 -0.66 -17.54 1.95
N ILE A 17 -0.47 -16.27 2.25
CA ILE A 17 0.73 -15.57 1.85
C ILE A 17 1.78 -16.22 2.70
N VAL A 18 2.50 -17.18 2.10
CA VAL A 18 3.70 -17.72 2.69
C VAL A 18 4.62 -16.52 2.88
N SER A 19 4.78 -16.06 4.11
CA SER A 19 5.71 -14.97 4.40
C SER A 19 7.11 -15.44 4.00
N LYS A 20 8.05 -14.50 3.83
CA LYS A 20 9.44 -14.88 3.57
C LYS A 20 10.01 -15.75 4.71
N GLU A 21 9.41 -15.61 5.90
CA GLU A 21 9.66 -16.42 7.08
C GLU A 21 9.00 -17.80 6.99
N ASP A 22 7.77 -17.91 6.44
CA ASP A 22 7.11 -19.19 6.22
C ASP A 22 7.79 -19.99 5.08
N MET A 23 8.22 -19.32 4.01
CA MET A 23 9.03 -19.95 2.95
C MET A 23 10.43 -20.35 3.44
N ALA A 24 11.00 -19.57 4.36
CA ALA A 24 12.23 -19.93 5.03
C ALA A 24 12.01 -21.12 5.97
N ALA A 25 10.91 -21.17 6.73
CA ALA A 25 10.56 -22.26 7.60
C ALA A 25 10.32 -23.57 6.83
N GLU A 26 9.56 -23.56 5.72
CA GLU A 26 9.40 -24.72 4.83
C GLU A 26 10.75 -25.18 4.23
N SER A 27 11.60 -24.23 3.80
CA SER A 27 12.95 -24.54 3.30
C SER A 27 13.88 -25.10 4.39
N TYR A 28 13.71 -24.65 5.65
CA TYR A 28 14.45 -25.19 6.79
C TYR A 28 14.00 -26.59 7.16
N ASP A 29 12.69 -26.86 7.18
CA ASP A 29 12.13 -28.17 7.47
C ASP A 29 12.55 -29.22 6.43
N GLU A 30 12.54 -28.87 5.14
CA GLU A 30 13.07 -29.73 4.07
C GLU A 30 14.58 -29.96 4.21
N THR A 31 15.34 -28.94 4.59
CA THR A 31 16.78 -29.02 4.80
C THR A 31 17.11 -29.89 6.00
N ILE A 32 16.37 -29.75 7.11
CA ILE A 32 16.49 -30.57 8.33
C ILE A 32 16.15 -32.04 8.01
N ALA A 33 15.05 -32.29 7.28
CA ALA A 33 14.66 -33.62 6.86
C ALA A 33 15.73 -34.28 5.96
N SER A 34 16.31 -33.51 5.02
CA SER A 34 17.38 -33.98 4.14
C SER A 34 18.68 -34.28 4.88
N LEU A 35 19.05 -33.42 5.87
CA LEU A 35 20.21 -33.65 6.74
C LEU A 35 20.00 -34.87 7.63
N THR A 36 18.82 -35.05 8.20
CA THR A 36 18.45 -36.19 9.01
C THR A 36 18.53 -37.50 8.24
N LYS A 37 18.04 -37.48 6.99
CA LYS A 37 18.11 -38.60 6.06
C LYS A 37 19.57 -38.97 5.71
N LEU A 38 20.39 -37.95 5.38
CA LEU A 38 21.81 -38.14 5.09
C LEU A 38 22.58 -38.71 6.29
N LEU A 39 22.21 -38.33 7.51
CA LEU A 39 22.78 -38.89 8.75
C LEU A 39 22.42 -40.35 8.97
N GLN A 40 21.20 -40.76 8.60
CA GLN A 40 20.73 -42.13 8.70
C GLN A 40 21.37 -43.04 7.63
N GLU A 41 21.69 -42.50 6.45
CA GLU A 41 22.25 -43.24 5.33
C GLU A 41 23.77 -43.42 5.39
N LYS A 42 24.51 -42.59 6.17
CA LYS A 42 25.96 -42.64 6.29
C LYS A 42 26.38 -43.08 7.68
N ALA A 43 26.52 -44.40 7.87
CA ALA A 43 27.00 -45.01 9.12
C ALA A 43 28.48 -44.69 9.48
N GLU A 44 29.25 -43.99 8.65
CA GLU A 44 30.68 -43.73 8.80
C GLU A 44 31.06 -42.29 9.17
N LEU A 45 30.09 -41.43 9.54
CA LEU A 45 30.42 -40.09 10.05
C LEU A 45 31.14 -40.19 11.40
N SER A 46 32.28 -39.51 11.55
CA SER A 46 32.98 -39.45 12.85
C SER A 46 32.01 -38.97 13.93
N SER A 47 32.12 -39.51 15.14
CA SER A 47 31.24 -39.16 16.26
C SER A 47 31.15 -37.64 16.53
N ILE A 48 32.20 -36.89 16.23
CA ILE A 48 32.30 -35.44 16.37
C ILE A 48 31.42 -34.73 15.33
N ALA A 49 31.42 -35.19 14.07
CA ALA A 49 30.60 -34.61 13.02
C ALA A 49 29.09 -34.86 13.27
N ALA A 50 28.74 -36.05 13.75
CA ALA A 50 27.36 -36.40 14.11
C ALA A 50 26.84 -35.56 15.28
N VAL A 51 27.65 -35.28 16.31
CA VAL A 51 27.31 -34.39 17.42
C VAL A 51 27.08 -32.96 16.89
N ARG A 52 27.99 -32.43 16.07
CA ARG A 52 27.91 -31.05 15.56
C ARG A 52 26.71 -30.85 14.63
N ILE A 53 26.35 -31.83 13.83
CA ILE A 53 25.15 -31.77 12.99
C ILE A 53 23.89 -31.78 13.87
N ARG A 54 23.83 -32.60 14.93
CA ARG A 54 22.69 -32.58 15.86
C ARG A 54 22.56 -31.25 16.60
N GLU A 55 23.66 -30.64 17.02
CA GLU A 55 23.67 -29.32 17.64
C GLU A 55 23.11 -28.26 16.67
N LEU A 56 23.60 -28.23 15.42
CA LEU A 56 23.13 -27.30 14.37
C LEU A 56 21.67 -27.54 14.02
N THR A 57 21.22 -28.80 13.96
CA THR A 57 19.82 -29.14 13.72
C THR A 57 18.92 -28.63 14.85
N ALA A 58 19.35 -28.86 16.13
CA ALA A 58 18.65 -28.37 17.31
C ALA A 58 18.63 -26.82 17.38
N GLU A 59 19.71 -26.15 16.98
CA GLU A 59 19.77 -24.69 16.87
C GLU A 59 18.80 -24.18 15.79
N LEU A 60 18.71 -24.84 14.63
CA LEU A 60 17.79 -24.51 13.54
C LEU A 60 16.33 -24.73 13.96
N GLU A 61 16.01 -25.87 14.59
CA GLU A 61 14.68 -26.16 15.12
C GLU A 61 14.27 -25.14 16.20
N ALA A 62 15.17 -24.76 17.09
CA ALA A 62 14.95 -23.74 18.12
C ALA A 62 14.71 -22.35 17.52
N THR A 63 15.30 -22.08 16.34
CA THR A 63 15.14 -20.80 15.63
C THR A 63 13.85 -20.75 14.80
N ALA A 64 13.45 -21.86 14.19
CA ALA A 64 12.23 -22.00 13.42
C ALA A 64 10.94 -21.98 14.28
N ALA A 65 11.07 -22.41 15.55
CA ALA A 65 9.93 -22.60 16.46
C ALA A 65 9.65 -21.41 17.39
N LYS A 66 10.29 -20.25 17.24
CA LYS A 66 9.97 -19.09 18.10
C LYS A 66 8.62 -18.50 17.71
N PRO A 67 7.64 -18.51 18.62
CA PRO A 67 6.35 -17.86 18.34
C PRO A 67 6.57 -16.37 18.06
N PHE A 68 5.80 -15.81 17.11
CA PHE A 68 5.87 -14.39 16.79
C PHE A 68 5.65 -13.54 18.04
N ASN A 69 6.64 -12.72 18.39
CA ASN A 69 6.58 -11.77 19.49
C ASN A 69 6.50 -10.34 18.93
N PRO A 70 5.35 -9.66 19.01
CA PRO A 70 5.17 -8.33 18.47
C PRO A 70 6.09 -7.29 19.13
N ASP A 71 6.31 -7.37 20.43
CA ASP A 71 7.15 -6.42 21.16
C ASP A 71 8.62 -6.54 20.74
N GLU A 72 9.10 -7.76 20.59
CA GLU A 72 10.47 -8.04 20.11
C GLU A 72 10.62 -7.55 18.66
N ARG A 73 9.61 -7.80 17.81
CA ARG A 73 9.62 -7.34 16.40
C ARG A 73 9.66 -5.80 16.30
N ILE A 74 8.88 -5.09 17.11
CA ILE A 74 8.89 -3.62 17.16
C ILE A 74 10.24 -3.11 17.66
N ARG A 75 10.72 -3.65 18.76
CA ARG A 75 12.00 -3.26 19.37
C ARG A 75 13.18 -3.48 18.44
N SER A 76 13.30 -4.67 17.87
CA SER A 76 14.39 -4.99 16.94
C SER A 76 14.34 -4.13 15.68
N GLY A 77 13.15 -3.89 15.15
CA GLY A 77 12.96 -2.99 13.99
C GLY A 77 13.42 -1.57 14.29
N PHE A 78 13.08 -1.01 15.46
CA PHE A 78 13.54 0.32 15.85
C PHE A 78 15.06 0.37 16.09
N ILE A 79 15.63 -0.64 16.74
CA ILE A 79 17.08 -0.72 16.96
C ILE A 79 17.79 -0.74 15.60
N GLN A 80 17.35 -1.58 14.67
CA GLN A 80 17.89 -1.63 13.32
C GLN A 80 17.82 -0.28 12.61
N PHE A 81 16.65 0.39 12.66
CA PHE A 81 16.51 1.75 12.11
C PHE A 81 17.50 2.72 12.76
N LYS A 82 17.62 2.69 14.10
CA LYS A 82 18.50 3.57 14.84
C LYS A 82 19.97 3.37 14.44
N THR A 83 20.44 2.13 14.44
CA THR A 83 21.87 1.81 14.16
C THR A 83 22.22 1.94 12.67
N GLU A 84 21.31 1.51 11.76
CA GLU A 84 21.62 1.43 10.33
C GLU A 84 21.23 2.68 9.54
N LYS A 85 20.31 3.52 10.08
CA LYS A 85 19.82 4.72 9.39
C LYS A 85 20.11 5.98 10.19
N PHE A 86 19.60 6.10 11.40
CA PHE A 86 19.66 7.32 12.19
C PHE A 86 21.10 7.70 12.57
N GLU A 87 21.85 6.80 13.19
CA GLU A 87 23.23 7.06 13.67
C GLU A 87 24.23 7.19 12.51
N LYS A 88 23.95 6.58 11.35
CA LYS A 88 24.82 6.67 10.16
C LYS A 88 24.58 7.95 9.34
N ASN A 89 23.49 8.70 9.60
CA ASN A 89 23.15 9.90 8.85
C ASN A 89 22.84 11.09 9.80
N PRO A 90 23.75 11.47 10.71
CA PRO A 90 23.48 12.48 11.72
C PRO A 90 23.13 13.84 11.13
N ASP A 91 23.74 14.25 10.02
CA ASP A 91 23.46 15.52 9.36
C ASP A 91 22.03 15.58 8.84
N LEU A 92 21.56 14.51 8.17
CA LEU A 92 20.18 14.41 7.68
C LEU A 92 19.19 14.55 8.84
N TYR A 93 19.35 13.76 9.90
CA TYR A 93 18.40 13.78 10.99
C TYR A 93 18.46 15.06 11.84
N SER A 94 19.62 15.73 11.90
CA SER A 94 19.72 17.04 12.54
C SER A 94 18.97 18.12 11.76
N GLU A 95 18.98 18.09 10.42
CA GLU A 95 18.18 19.00 9.59
C GLU A 95 16.68 18.67 9.69
N LEU A 96 16.31 17.39 9.64
CA LEU A 96 14.91 16.97 9.82
C LEU A 96 14.33 17.34 11.18
N ALA A 97 15.16 17.40 12.24
CA ALA A 97 14.73 17.85 13.56
C ALA A 97 14.33 19.34 13.61
N LYS A 98 14.82 20.17 12.68
CA LYS A 98 14.48 21.60 12.58
C LYS A 98 13.15 21.86 11.90
N GLY A 99 12.67 20.91 11.04
CA GLY A 99 11.42 21.02 10.32
C GLY A 99 11.34 20.06 9.13
N GLN A 100 10.23 20.15 8.39
CA GLN A 100 10.02 19.37 7.18
C GLN A 100 9.65 20.25 5.99
N SER A 101 10.14 19.89 4.81
CA SER A 101 9.86 20.59 3.55
C SER A 101 9.73 19.59 2.40
N PRO A 102 8.78 18.65 2.48
CA PRO A 102 8.60 17.61 1.48
C PRO A 102 8.18 18.21 0.13
N LYS A 103 8.68 17.65 -0.96
CA LYS A 103 8.29 18.04 -2.32
C LYS A 103 7.05 17.29 -2.81
N PHE A 104 6.72 16.19 -2.15
CA PHE A 104 5.61 15.32 -2.50
C PHE A 104 4.58 15.24 -1.38
N MET A 105 3.29 15.23 -1.78
CA MET A 105 2.23 14.62 -1.00
C MET A 105 1.82 13.34 -1.70
N VAL A 106 1.70 12.25 -0.95
CA VAL A 106 1.37 10.93 -1.51
C VAL A 106 0.10 10.40 -0.86
N PHE A 107 -0.89 10.05 -1.67
CA PHE A 107 -2.02 9.22 -1.26
C PHE A 107 -1.78 7.78 -1.72
N ALA A 108 -1.78 6.84 -0.79
CA ALA A 108 -1.58 5.42 -1.08
C ALA A 108 -2.52 4.54 -0.25
N CYS A 109 -2.68 3.29 -0.68
CA CYS A 109 -3.49 2.34 0.07
C CYS A 109 -2.82 1.95 1.40
N SER A 110 -3.65 1.65 2.42
CA SER A 110 -3.21 1.07 3.69
C SER A 110 -2.79 -0.39 3.57
N ASP A 111 -2.96 -1.02 2.42
CA ASP A 111 -2.53 -2.39 2.13
C ASP A 111 -1.05 -2.57 2.52
N SER A 112 -0.76 -3.61 3.30
CA SER A 112 0.57 -3.85 3.87
C SER A 112 1.66 -4.10 2.82
N ARG A 113 1.26 -4.48 1.59
CA ARG A 113 2.15 -4.83 0.48
C ARG A 113 2.65 -3.62 -0.32
N VAL A 114 2.04 -2.43 -0.15
CA VAL A 114 2.24 -1.27 -1.04
C VAL A 114 2.69 -0.01 -0.30
N CYS A 115 3.64 -0.14 0.63
CA CYS A 115 4.20 1.01 1.32
C CYS A 115 4.97 1.94 0.36
N PRO A 116 4.57 3.21 0.18
CA PRO A 116 5.20 4.11 -0.79
C PRO A 116 6.70 4.30 -0.56
N SER A 117 7.14 4.40 0.70
CA SER A 117 8.55 4.55 1.02
C SER A 117 9.40 3.35 0.63
N HIS A 118 8.80 2.13 0.54
CA HIS A 118 9.51 0.96 0.07
C HIS A 118 9.55 0.85 -1.46
N ILE A 119 8.42 1.17 -2.13
CA ILE A 119 8.32 0.99 -3.59
C ILE A 119 8.93 2.14 -4.39
N LEU A 120 9.02 3.35 -3.80
CA LEU A 120 9.59 4.54 -4.44
C LEU A 120 10.89 5.00 -3.78
N ASP A 121 11.38 4.26 -2.79
CA ASP A 121 12.60 4.58 -2.01
C ASP A 121 12.61 6.00 -1.42
N PHE A 122 11.45 6.53 -1.06
CA PHE A 122 11.39 7.84 -0.40
C PHE A 122 12.17 7.85 0.91
N GLN A 123 13.10 8.78 0.99
CA GLN A 123 13.86 9.00 2.19
C GLN A 123 13.08 9.87 3.21
N PRO A 124 13.42 9.84 4.51
CA PRO A 124 12.80 10.70 5.48
C PRO A 124 12.83 12.18 5.07
N GLY A 125 11.66 12.86 5.11
CA GLY A 125 11.52 14.25 4.74
C GLY A 125 11.10 14.52 3.29
N GLU A 126 11.17 13.56 2.37
CA GLU A 126 10.85 13.77 0.95
C GLU A 126 9.36 13.79 0.64
N ALA A 127 8.56 12.99 1.35
CA ALA A 127 7.14 12.85 1.08
C ALA A 127 6.27 12.97 2.33
N PHE A 128 5.19 13.74 2.22
CA PHE A 128 4.09 13.80 3.18
C PHE A 128 3.04 12.75 2.80
N VAL A 129 3.00 11.64 3.53
CA VAL A 129 2.26 10.44 3.12
C VAL A 129 0.95 10.30 3.87
N VAL A 130 -0.14 10.13 3.14
CA VAL A 130 -1.47 9.78 3.64
C VAL A 130 -1.81 8.37 3.14
N ARG A 131 -2.12 7.46 4.06
CA ARG A 131 -2.56 6.10 3.72
C ARG A 131 -3.97 5.85 4.23
N ASN A 132 -4.83 5.36 3.31
CA ASN A 132 -6.21 5.04 3.62
C ASN A 132 -6.69 3.82 2.81
N ILE A 133 -7.91 3.37 3.03
CA ILE A 133 -8.47 2.26 2.26
C ILE A 133 -8.62 2.68 0.79
N ALA A 134 -7.99 1.89 -0.10
CA ALA A 134 -8.02 2.08 -1.55
C ALA A 134 -7.48 3.44 -2.05
N ASN A 135 -6.53 4.07 -1.33
CA ASN A 135 -5.85 5.31 -1.74
C ASN A 135 -6.79 6.45 -2.21
N MET A 136 -8.01 6.49 -1.70
CA MET A 136 -9.03 7.43 -2.16
C MET A 136 -8.83 8.83 -1.62
N VAL A 137 -9.05 9.81 -2.49
CA VAL A 137 -9.17 11.21 -2.10
C VAL A 137 -10.65 11.61 -2.18
N PRO A 138 -11.27 11.99 -1.05
CA PRO A 138 -12.64 12.45 -1.07
C PRO A 138 -12.77 13.85 -1.67
N PRO A 139 -13.96 14.22 -2.19
CA PRO A 139 -14.24 15.60 -2.54
C PRO A 139 -14.22 16.50 -1.30
N TYR A 140 -14.11 17.81 -1.53
CA TYR A 140 -14.13 18.79 -0.45
C TYR A 140 -15.43 18.71 0.36
N ASP A 141 -15.30 18.34 1.62
CA ASP A 141 -16.38 18.35 2.60
C ASP A 141 -15.77 18.59 3.98
N LYS A 142 -16.16 19.70 4.62
CA LYS A 142 -15.61 20.12 5.92
C LYS A 142 -16.02 19.21 7.08
N THR A 143 -17.10 18.48 6.92
CA THR A 143 -17.72 17.68 7.99
C THR A 143 -17.43 16.20 7.84
N LYS A 144 -17.68 15.66 6.67
CA LYS A 144 -17.60 14.22 6.40
C LYS A 144 -16.16 13.70 6.27
N TYR A 145 -15.27 14.53 5.69
CA TYR A 145 -13.91 14.13 5.32
C TYR A 145 -12.83 15.06 5.89
N SER A 146 -13.07 15.63 7.08
CA SER A 146 -12.19 16.63 7.70
C SER A 146 -10.74 16.17 7.85
N GLY A 147 -10.49 14.90 8.16
CA GLY A 147 -9.12 14.35 8.29
C GLY A 147 -8.33 14.37 6.98
N ALA A 148 -8.97 13.99 5.86
CA ALA A 148 -8.34 14.07 4.55
C ALA A 148 -8.15 15.54 4.13
N GLY A 149 -9.17 16.37 4.37
CA GLY A 149 -9.11 17.81 4.11
C GLY A 149 -7.97 18.50 4.84
N ALA A 150 -7.78 18.21 6.13
CA ALA A 150 -6.70 18.76 6.94
C ALA A 150 -5.31 18.38 6.41
N ALA A 151 -5.13 17.13 5.97
CA ALA A 151 -3.87 16.69 5.37
C ALA A 151 -3.56 17.44 4.06
N ILE A 152 -4.56 17.59 3.19
CA ILE A 152 -4.41 18.32 1.92
C ILE A 152 -4.11 19.80 2.18
N GLU A 153 -4.86 20.43 3.07
CA GLU A 153 -4.66 21.83 3.46
C GLU A 153 -3.26 22.08 4.00
N TYR A 154 -2.81 21.23 4.93
CA TYR A 154 -1.49 21.33 5.52
C TYR A 154 -0.38 21.17 4.48
N ALA A 155 -0.49 20.17 3.60
CA ALA A 155 0.49 19.93 2.55
C ALA A 155 0.60 21.12 1.58
N ILE A 156 -0.52 21.69 1.15
CA ILE A 156 -0.55 22.75 0.14
C ILE A 156 -0.25 24.13 0.74
N LEU A 157 -0.92 24.49 1.85
CA LEU A 157 -0.85 25.85 2.39
C LEU A 157 0.36 26.06 3.32
N HIS A 158 0.79 25.04 4.03
CA HIS A 158 1.90 25.14 4.99
C HIS A 158 3.20 24.54 4.46
N LEU A 159 3.19 23.29 3.99
CA LEU A 159 4.39 22.62 3.51
C LEU A 159 4.78 23.02 2.08
N LYS A 160 3.84 23.58 1.29
CA LYS A 160 4.09 24.01 -0.09
C LYS A 160 4.63 22.88 -0.98
N VAL A 161 4.06 21.69 -0.85
CA VAL A 161 4.43 20.56 -1.73
C VAL A 161 4.21 20.93 -3.20
N GLU A 162 5.07 20.44 -4.05
CA GLU A 162 5.05 20.75 -5.50
C GLU A 162 4.34 19.67 -6.32
N ASN A 163 4.15 18.49 -5.74
CA ASN A 163 3.52 17.35 -6.41
C ASN A 163 2.56 16.63 -5.46
N ILE A 164 1.35 16.30 -5.93
CA ILE A 164 0.49 15.30 -5.30
C ILE A 164 0.46 14.07 -6.18
N VAL A 165 0.75 12.91 -5.60
CA VAL A 165 0.71 11.62 -6.28
C VAL A 165 -0.34 10.73 -5.61
N VAL A 166 -1.30 10.23 -6.39
CA VAL A 166 -2.27 9.23 -5.95
C VAL A 166 -1.88 7.88 -6.53
N ILE A 167 -1.57 6.92 -5.67
CA ILE A 167 -1.02 5.62 -6.07
C ILE A 167 -2.05 4.52 -5.83
N GLY A 168 -2.65 4.02 -6.92
CA GLY A 168 -3.43 2.78 -6.93
C GLY A 168 -2.54 1.54 -7.01
N HIS A 169 -3.12 0.37 -6.81
CA HIS A 169 -2.34 -0.88 -6.88
C HIS A 169 -3.19 -2.07 -7.30
N SER A 170 -2.53 -3.08 -7.87
CA SER A 170 -3.16 -4.34 -8.24
C SER A 170 -3.76 -5.07 -7.04
N CYS A 171 -4.83 -5.84 -7.27
CA CYS A 171 -5.52 -6.65 -6.27
C CYS A 171 -5.95 -5.85 -5.03
N CYS A 172 -6.41 -4.62 -5.20
CA CYS A 172 -6.88 -3.77 -4.12
C CYS A 172 -8.19 -4.29 -3.53
N GLY A 173 -8.15 -4.67 -2.24
CA GLY A 173 -9.33 -5.19 -1.54
C GLY A 173 -10.47 -4.17 -1.44
N GLY A 174 -10.16 -2.87 -1.29
CA GLY A 174 -11.17 -1.81 -1.24
C GLY A 174 -11.84 -1.57 -2.59
N ILE A 175 -11.10 -1.63 -3.71
CA ILE A 175 -11.68 -1.54 -5.07
C ILE A 175 -12.54 -2.76 -5.36
N LYS A 176 -12.07 -3.97 -5.01
CA LYS A 176 -12.88 -5.17 -5.14
C LYS A 176 -14.16 -5.07 -4.31
N GLY A 177 -14.07 -4.51 -3.09
CA GLY A 177 -15.23 -4.21 -2.25
C GLY A 177 -16.20 -3.28 -2.94
N LEU A 178 -15.73 -2.14 -3.47
CA LEU A 178 -16.53 -1.17 -4.23
C LEU A 178 -17.27 -1.83 -5.39
N MET A 179 -16.57 -2.61 -6.21
CA MET A 179 -17.14 -3.29 -7.38
C MET A 179 -18.18 -4.36 -7.00
N SER A 180 -18.13 -4.87 -5.75
CA SER A 180 -19.03 -5.91 -5.23
C SER A 180 -20.26 -5.35 -4.51
N ILE A 181 -20.34 -4.04 -4.22
CA ILE A 181 -21.51 -3.43 -3.57
C ILE A 181 -22.71 -3.55 -4.50
N PRO A 182 -23.84 -4.14 -4.04
CA PRO A 182 -25.06 -4.18 -4.83
C PRO A 182 -25.62 -2.78 -5.08
N ASP A 183 -26.31 -2.61 -6.20
CA ASP A 183 -26.95 -1.34 -6.52
C ASP A 183 -28.42 -1.26 -5.94
N ASP A 184 -28.72 -2.07 -4.92
CA ASP A 184 -30.02 -2.19 -4.26
C ASP A 184 -30.14 -1.35 -2.97
N GLY A 185 -29.12 -0.57 -2.63
CA GLY A 185 -29.08 0.27 -1.43
C GLY A 185 -28.79 -0.50 -0.13
N THR A 186 -28.53 -1.80 -0.18
CA THR A 186 -28.11 -2.56 1.01
C THR A 186 -26.67 -2.27 1.37
N THR A 187 -26.34 -2.30 2.66
CA THR A 187 -24.99 -2.13 3.19
C THR A 187 -24.59 -3.34 4.04
N ALA A 188 -23.34 -3.77 3.91
CA ALA A 188 -22.81 -4.90 4.68
C ALA A 188 -21.71 -4.46 5.67
N SER A 189 -21.35 -3.17 5.71
CA SER A 189 -20.35 -2.61 6.61
C SER A 189 -20.69 -1.18 7.02
N ASP A 190 -20.31 -0.81 8.26
CA ASP A 190 -20.61 0.53 8.80
C ASP A 190 -19.76 1.64 8.19
N PHE A 191 -18.49 1.35 7.88
CA PHE A 191 -17.51 2.36 7.47
C PHE A 191 -16.93 2.11 6.06
N ILE A 192 -16.62 0.85 5.71
CA ILE A 192 -15.87 0.52 4.48
C ILE A 192 -16.66 0.90 3.25
N GLU A 193 -17.94 0.53 3.16
CA GLU A 193 -18.77 0.82 1.99
C GLU A 193 -18.98 2.32 1.82
N ASN A 194 -19.27 3.04 2.92
CA ASN A 194 -19.38 4.50 2.88
C ASN A 194 -18.10 5.19 2.39
N TRP A 195 -16.95 4.62 2.74
CA TRP A 195 -15.67 5.15 2.29
C TRP A 195 -15.41 4.86 0.81
N VAL A 196 -15.53 3.59 0.39
CA VAL A 196 -15.19 3.21 -0.99
C VAL A 196 -16.16 3.79 -2.02
N GLN A 197 -17.38 4.15 -1.62
CA GLN A 197 -18.36 4.85 -2.46
C GLN A 197 -17.89 6.24 -2.93
N ILE A 198 -16.85 6.81 -2.34
CA ILE A 198 -16.16 8.01 -2.89
C ILE A 198 -15.83 7.80 -4.38
N CYS A 199 -15.48 6.58 -4.77
CA CYS A 199 -15.14 6.24 -6.15
C CYS A 199 -16.27 5.51 -6.92
N ASN A 200 -17.55 5.69 -6.52
CA ASN A 200 -18.69 5.22 -7.31
C ASN A 200 -18.67 5.67 -8.78
N PRO A 201 -18.21 6.89 -9.13
CA PRO A 201 -18.06 7.27 -10.53
C PRO A 201 -17.16 6.34 -11.33
N ALA A 202 -16.05 5.86 -10.72
CA ALA A 202 -15.17 4.88 -11.34
C ALA A 202 -15.88 3.54 -11.57
N LYS A 203 -16.58 3.01 -10.54
CA LYS A 203 -17.38 1.78 -10.64
C LYS A 203 -18.40 1.87 -11.78
N SER A 204 -19.17 2.96 -11.85
CA SER A 204 -20.22 3.16 -12.85
C SER A 204 -19.65 3.20 -14.26
N LYS A 205 -18.56 3.94 -14.46
CA LYS A 205 -17.84 4.01 -15.74
C LYS A 205 -17.35 2.64 -16.18
N ILE A 206 -16.66 1.91 -15.30
CA ILE A 206 -16.11 0.60 -15.63
C ILE A 206 -17.20 -0.43 -15.94
N LYS A 207 -18.30 -0.43 -15.18
CA LYS A 207 -19.45 -1.32 -15.48
C LYS A 207 -20.06 -1.04 -16.86
N THR A 208 -20.06 0.21 -17.29
CA THR A 208 -20.60 0.61 -18.60
C THR A 208 -19.61 0.26 -19.72
N ASP A 209 -18.35 0.71 -19.59
CA ASP A 209 -17.36 0.67 -20.67
C ASP A 209 -16.76 -0.74 -20.87
N THR A 210 -16.77 -1.58 -19.85
CA THR A 210 -16.10 -2.88 -19.85
C THR A 210 -17.00 -4.04 -19.44
N SER A 211 -18.29 -3.96 -19.73
CA SER A 211 -19.29 -4.97 -19.36
C SER A 211 -19.00 -6.39 -19.89
N SER A 212 -18.23 -6.51 -20.97
CA SER A 212 -17.81 -7.78 -21.56
C SER A 212 -16.60 -8.43 -20.89
N LEU A 213 -15.88 -7.68 -20.02
CA LEU A 213 -14.70 -8.17 -19.33
C LEU A 213 -15.08 -8.97 -18.07
N SER A 214 -14.20 -9.86 -17.65
CA SER A 214 -14.35 -10.58 -16.39
C SER A 214 -14.36 -9.62 -15.20
N PHE A 215 -14.96 -10.03 -14.08
CA PHE A 215 -14.99 -9.22 -12.85
C PHE A 215 -13.58 -8.83 -12.36
N ALA A 216 -12.59 -9.72 -12.54
CA ALA A 216 -11.21 -9.43 -12.16
C ALA A 216 -10.59 -8.32 -13.02
N GLU A 217 -10.82 -8.37 -14.34
CA GLU A 217 -10.36 -7.32 -15.27
C GLU A 217 -11.07 -6.00 -15.02
N GLN A 218 -12.38 -6.03 -14.72
CA GLN A 218 -13.12 -4.83 -14.32
C GLN A 218 -12.54 -4.22 -13.04
N CYS A 219 -12.17 -5.03 -12.04
CA CYS A 219 -11.50 -4.54 -10.83
C CYS A 219 -10.16 -3.87 -11.18
N THR A 220 -9.34 -4.48 -12.01
CA THR A 220 -8.04 -3.91 -12.44
C THR A 220 -8.23 -2.56 -13.15
N ASN A 221 -9.21 -2.43 -14.01
CA ASN A 221 -9.52 -1.17 -14.68
C ASN A 221 -10.06 -0.13 -13.68
N CYS A 222 -10.88 -0.57 -12.71
CA CYS A 222 -11.42 0.30 -11.67
C CYS A 222 -10.34 0.82 -10.71
N GLU A 223 -9.26 0.07 -10.46
CA GLU A 223 -8.11 0.52 -9.66
C GLU A 223 -7.50 1.80 -10.25
N LYS A 224 -7.30 1.85 -11.57
CA LYS A 224 -6.76 3.03 -12.26
C LYS A 224 -7.78 4.16 -12.36
N GLU A 225 -9.04 3.84 -12.67
CA GLU A 225 -10.08 4.85 -12.78
C GLU A 225 -10.40 5.51 -11.43
N ALA A 226 -10.33 4.78 -10.33
CA ALA A 226 -10.47 5.35 -8.98
C ALA A 226 -9.35 6.34 -8.64
N VAL A 227 -8.14 6.15 -9.18
CA VAL A 227 -7.08 7.16 -9.11
C VAL A 227 -7.49 8.43 -9.86
N ASN A 228 -8.05 8.31 -11.07
CA ASN A 228 -8.52 9.46 -11.84
C ASN A 228 -9.64 10.22 -11.14
N VAL A 229 -10.60 9.50 -10.53
CA VAL A 229 -11.65 10.12 -9.70
C VAL A 229 -11.05 10.86 -8.52
N SER A 230 -10.06 10.26 -7.83
CA SER A 230 -9.36 10.89 -6.71
C SER A 230 -8.61 12.16 -7.13
N LEU A 231 -7.96 12.16 -8.29
CA LEU A 231 -7.33 13.35 -8.85
C LEU A 231 -8.35 14.45 -9.18
N GLY A 232 -9.50 14.07 -9.72
CA GLY A 232 -10.62 14.98 -9.95
C GLY A 232 -11.15 15.59 -8.63
N ASN A 233 -11.27 14.77 -7.59
CA ASN A 233 -11.71 15.22 -6.27
C ASN A 233 -10.74 16.23 -5.63
N LEU A 234 -9.43 16.13 -5.86
CA LEU A 234 -8.46 17.14 -5.41
C LEU A 234 -8.80 18.53 -5.93
N LEU A 235 -9.35 18.65 -7.11
CA LEU A 235 -9.71 19.95 -7.70
C LEU A 235 -10.99 20.55 -7.12
N THR A 236 -11.73 19.81 -6.31
CA THR A 236 -12.86 20.39 -5.56
C THR A 236 -12.37 21.31 -4.44
N TYR A 237 -11.11 21.17 -4.01
CA TYR A 237 -10.46 22.06 -3.05
C TYR A 237 -9.96 23.32 -3.76
N SER A 238 -10.47 24.49 -3.39
CA SER A 238 -10.17 25.76 -4.06
C SER A 238 -8.68 26.08 -4.11
N PHE A 239 -7.98 25.87 -3.00
CA PHE A 239 -6.55 26.14 -2.87
C PHE A 239 -5.66 25.18 -3.67
N VAL A 240 -6.11 23.92 -3.87
CA VAL A 240 -5.45 22.98 -4.78
C VAL A 240 -5.58 23.46 -6.23
N ARG A 241 -6.80 23.81 -6.62
CA ARG A 241 -7.11 24.34 -7.97
C ARG A 241 -6.30 25.59 -8.29
N GLU A 242 -6.20 26.49 -7.33
CA GLU A 242 -5.39 27.70 -7.44
C GLU A 242 -3.89 27.38 -7.63
N ALA A 243 -3.33 26.46 -6.88
CA ALA A 243 -1.94 26.06 -6.99
C ALA A 243 -1.64 25.39 -8.35
N VAL A 244 -2.56 24.56 -8.85
CA VAL A 244 -2.45 23.94 -10.19
C VAL A 244 -2.50 25.01 -11.29
N LEU A 245 -3.44 25.97 -11.21
CA LEU A 245 -3.52 27.07 -12.18
C LEU A 245 -2.27 27.96 -12.19
N LYS A 246 -1.68 28.19 -11.02
CA LYS A 246 -0.39 28.91 -10.87
C LYS A 246 0.83 28.09 -11.31
N LYS A 247 0.64 26.83 -11.68
CA LYS A 247 1.73 25.88 -12.04
C LYS A 247 2.73 25.65 -10.91
N THR A 248 2.33 25.83 -9.67
CA THR A 248 3.13 25.54 -8.47
C THR A 248 2.87 24.15 -7.92
N LEU A 249 1.86 23.46 -8.43
CA LEU A 249 1.47 22.12 -8.03
C LEU A 249 1.13 21.27 -9.24
N ALA A 250 1.71 20.08 -9.32
CA ALA A 250 1.37 19.04 -10.28
C ALA A 250 0.55 17.92 -9.61
N LEU A 251 -0.46 17.40 -10.33
CA LEU A 251 -1.27 16.27 -9.91
C LEU A 251 -0.92 15.05 -10.78
N LYS A 252 -0.51 13.97 -10.13
CA LYS A 252 -0.05 12.74 -10.80
C LYS A 252 -0.84 11.54 -10.32
N GLY A 253 -1.24 10.68 -11.24
CA GLY A 253 -1.77 9.36 -10.96
C GLY A 253 -0.70 8.31 -11.15
N ALA A 254 -0.76 7.25 -10.35
CA ALA A 254 0.12 6.12 -10.52
C ALA A 254 -0.61 4.80 -10.19
N HIS A 255 -0.12 3.69 -10.75
CA HIS A 255 -0.59 2.36 -10.45
C HIS A 255 0.59 1.39 -10.30
N TYR A 256 0.70 0.80 -9.11
CA TYR A 256 1.69 -0.24 -8.82
C TYR A 256 1.07 -1.63 -8.98
N ASN A 257 1.54 -2.38 -9.96
CA ASN A 257 1.19 -3.77 -10.11
C ASN A 257 2.25 -4.65 -9.44
N PHE A 258 1.98 -5.08 -8.21
CA PHE A 258 2.91 -5.92 -7.46
C PHE A 258 2.91 -7.40 -7.90
N VAL A 259 2.00 -7.79 -8.81
CA VAL A 259 1.99 -9.15 -9.37
C VAL A 259 3.13 -9.32 -10.37
N ASN A 260 3.39 -8.29 -11.18
CA ASN A 260 4.45 -8.32 -12.19
C ASN A 260 5.56 -7.29 -11.98
N GLY A 261 5.50 -6.49 -10.89
CA GLY A 261 6.52 -5.52 -10.54
C GLY A 261 6.56 -4.27 -11.44
N THR A 262 5.45 -3.90 -12.08
CA THR A 262 5.38 -2.71 -12.92
C THR A 262 4.80 -1.51 -12.19
N PHE A 263 5.27 -0.32 -12.55
CA PHE A 263 4.77 0.96 -12.04
C PHE A 263 4.42 1.88 -13.20
N GLU A 264 3.16 2.27 -13.28
CA GLU A 264 2.66 3.22 -14.27
C GLU A 264 2.52 4.58 -13.62
N LEU A 265 2.88 5.65 -14.35
CA LEU A 265 2.76 7.03 -13.88
C LEU A 265 2.17 7.88 -15.00
N TRP A 266 1.20 8.75 -14.65
CA TRP A 266 0.61 9.70 -15.60
C TRP A 266 0.31 11.05 -14.95
N ASP A 267 0.27 12.08 -15.77
CA ASP A 267 -0.10 13.42 -15.35
C ASP A 267 -1.60 13.66 -15.59
N LEU A 268 -2.22 14.41 -14.70
CA LEU A 268 -3.55 14.93 -14.94
C LEU A 268 -3.45 16.15 -15.87
N ASN A 269 -3.65 15.90 -17.14
CA ASN A 269 -3.64 16.97 -18.14
C ASN A 269 -5.01 17.67 -18.20
N TYR A 270 -5.05 18.94 -17.80
CA TYR A 270 -6.19 19.82 -18.06
C TYR A 270 -5.92 20.62 -19.32
N ASN A 271 -6.59 20.26 -20.40
CA ASN A 271 -6.83 21.20 -21.47
C ASN A 271 -7.94 22.16 -20.99
N VAL A 272 -7.56 23.29 -20.41
CA VAL A 272 -8.47 24.40 -20.21
C VAL A 272 -8.74 24.93 -21.61
N LEU A 273 -9.87 24.51 -22.21
CA LEU A 273 -10.38 25.16 -23.41
C LEU A 273 -10.65 26.62 -23.05
N PRO A 274 -10.11 27.61 -23.79
CA PRO A 274 -10.45 29.00 -23.58
C PRO A 274 -11.96 29.13 -23.65
N SER A 275 -12.58 29.76 -22.63
CA SER A 275 -13.99 30.10 -22.68
C SER A 275 -14.22 30.99 -23.91
N LEU A 276 -14.97 30.50 -24.86
CA LEU A 276 -15.53 31.36 -25.90
C LEU A 276 -16.49 32.31 -25.20
N ALA A 277 -16.08 33.57 -25.03
CA ALA A 277 -17.01 34.63 -24.74
C ALA A 277 -17.90 34.84 -26.00
N VAL A 278 -19.17 34.55 -25.86
CA VAL A 278 -20.19 34.83 -26.86
C VAL A 278 -20.74 36.21 -26.57
#